data_99084499157ea35a838914a872ea962d
#
_entry.id   99084499157ea35a838914a872ea962d
#
_cell.length_a   1.000
_cell.length_b   1.000
_cell.length_c   1.000
_cell.angle_alpha   90.00
_cell.angle_beta   90.00
_cell.angle_gamma   90.00
#
_symmetry.space_group_name_H-M   'P 1'
#
loop_
_entity.id
_entity.type
_entity.pdbx_description
1 polymer ?
#
loop_
_entity_poly.entity_id
_entity_poly.type
_entity_poly.pdbx_seq_one_letter_code
_entity_poly.pdbx_strand_id
1 'polypeptide(L)'
;MTSKSIGLPDDVYDYVLAHGVREPAILARLREETAAHPMAQMQIEPLQGAIFRLLVELLDARSYVEIGTFTGYSSLAVALAMPPDGRLVCCDVSEEYTNVARRYWAEAGVADMVDLRIGPGIDGLDSLLAEGRENTFDLAFIDADKKSYPDYYERCVQLLRPGGVVALDNVLWGGEIADMAKADRDTVALRAVNDLVRDDERVTEVLLPVADGMTLARKR
;
A
#
# COMPACT_ATOMS: atom_id res chain seq x y z
N MET A 1 -10.15 13.81 -7.85
CA MET A 1 -8.90 13.92 -8.63
C MET A 1 -7.91 13.04 -7.91
N THR A 2 -7.50 11.94 -8.53
CA THR A 2 -6.40 11.11 -8.02
C THR A 2 -5.17 11.98 -7.87
N SER A 3 -4.42 11.82 -6.78
CA SER A 3 -3.22 12.61 -6.55
C SER A 3 -2.18 12.27 -7.60
N LYS A 4 -1.84 13.23 -8.44
CA LYS A 4 -0.75 13.07 -9.42
C LYS A 4 0.59 13.10 -8.71
N SER A 5 1.58 12.42 -9.27
CA SER A 5 2.96 12.45 -8.72
C SER A 5 3.43 13.88 -8.53
N ILE A 6 3.90 14.19 -7.32
CA ILE A 6 4.31 15.54 -6.92
C ILE A 6 5.39 16.07 -7.88
N GLY A 7 5.16 17.27 -8.39
CA GLY A 7 6.12 17.98 -9.25
C GLY A 7 6.19 17.49 -10.70
N LEU A 8 5.36 16.52 -11.11
CA LEU A 8 5.34 16.05 -12.48
C LEU A 8 4.27 16.81 -13.28
N PRO A 9 4.60 17.49 -14.41
CA PRO A 9 3.63 18.11 -15.29
C PRO A 9 2.61 17.09 -15.81
N ASP A 10 1.36 17.54 -16.06
CA ASP A 10 0.25 16.66 -16.43
C ASP A 10 0.53 15.87 -17.70
N ASP A 11 1.09 16.49 -18.73
CA ASP A 11 1.43 15.86 -20.01
C ASP A 11 2.52 14.80 -19.87
N VAL A 12 3.48 15.02 -18.96
CA VAL A 12 4.53 14.04 -18.63
C VAL A 12 3.92 12.89 -17.83
N TYR A 13 3.03 13.18 -16.89
CA TYR A 13 2.31 12.13 -16.14
C TYR A 13 1.47 11.24 -17.05
N ASP A 14 0.70 11.84 -17.98
CA ASP A 14 -0.11 11.10 -18.96
C ASP A 14 0.79 10.21 -19.84
N TYR A 15 1.96 10.70 -20.24
CA TYR A 15 2.95 9.91 -20.97
C TYR A 15 3.46 8.72 -20.14
N VAL A 16 3.76 8.94 -18.86
CA VAL A 16 4.19 7.86 -17.95
C VAL A 16 3.12 6.78 -17.83
N LEU A 17 1.85 7.15 -17.66
CA LEU A 17 0.75 6.19 -17.59
C LEU A 17 0.61 5.40 -18.91
N ALA A 18 0.65 6.09 -20.04
CA ALA A 18 0.48 5.46 -21.35
C ALA A 18 1.61 4.48 -21.71
N HIS A 19 2.83 4.69 -21.21
CA HIS A 19 4.01 3.91 -21.58
C HIS A 19 4.52 3.00 -20.45
N GLY A 20 4.26 3.37 -19.17
CA GLY A 20 4.76 2.66 -17.99
C GLY A 20 3.74 1.75 -17.32
N VAL A 21 2.44 1.87 -17.65
CA VAL A 21 1.38 1.13 -16.98
C VAL A 21 0.59 0.28 -17.97
N ARG A 22 0.55 -1.04 -17.72
CA ARG A 22 -0.34 -1.99 -18.40
C ARG A 22 -1.43 -2.40 -17.42
N GLU A 23 -2.42 -1.51 -17.24
CA GLU A 23 -3.51 -1.74 -16.29
C GLU A 23 -4.44 -2.87 -16.79
N PRO A 24 -4.64 -3.96 -16.01
CA PRO A 24 -5.66 -4.96 -16.33
C PRO A 24 -7.07 -4.35 -16.37
N ALA A 25 -7.92 -4.81 -17.29
CA ALA A 25 -9.26 -4.26 -17.49
C ALA A 25 -10.13 -4.26 -16.21
N ILE A 26 -9.96 -5.25 -15.35
CA ILE A 26 -10.70 -5.32 -14.08
C ILE A 26 -10.25 -4.24 -13.09
N LEU A 27 -8.94 -3.91 -13.06
CA LEU A 27 -8.42 -2.80 -12.23
C LEU A 27 -8.91 -1.45 -12.77
N ALA A 28 -8.94 -1.26 -14.10
CA ALA A 28 -9.48 -0.04 -14.69
C ALA A 28 -10.96 0.17 -14.32
N ARG A 29 -11.79 -0.88 -14.36
CA ARG A 29 -13.20 -0.81 -13.94
C ARG A 29 -13.35 -0.51 -12.45
N LEU A 30 -12.55 -1.14 -11.59
CA LEU A 30 -12.56 -0.84 -10.16
C LEU A 30 -12.19 0.64 -9.91
N ARG A 31 -11.17 1.13 -10.58
CA ARG A 31 -10.74 2.53 -10.49
C ARG A 31 -11.83 3.50 -10.96
N GLU A 32 -12.49 3.20 -12.08
CA GLU A 32 -13.59 4.00 -12.60
C GLU A 32 -14.81 4.01 -11.67
N GLU A 33 -15.17 2.87 -11.08
CA GLU A 33 -16.23 2.79 -10.07
C GLU A 33 -15.87 3.61 -8.83
N THR A 34 -14.64 3.46 -8.34
CA THR A 34 -14.15 4.19 -7.17
C THR A 34 -14.09 5.70 -7.42
N ALA A 35 -13.85 6.15 -8.66
CA ALA A 35 -13.83 7.57 -9.00
C ALA A 35 -15.18 8.28 -8.74
N ALA A 36 -16.29 7.55 -8.71
CA ALA A 36 -17.60 8.07 -8.33
C ALA A 36 -17.84 8.10 -6.80
N HIS A 37 -16.93 7.53 -6.01
CA HIS A 37 -17.06 7.49 -4.55
C HIS A 37 -16.70 8.85 -3.93
N PRO A 38 -17.41 9.31 -2.86
CA PRO A 38 -17.08 10.57 -2.18
C PRO A 38 -15.63 10.67 -1.68
N MET A 39 -15.01 9.52 -1.36
CA MET A 39 -13.62 9.41 -0.88
C MET A 39 -12.65 8.90 -1.98
N ALA A 40 -12.97 9.14 -3.25
CA ALA A 40 -12.17 8.66 -4.40
C ALA A 40 -10.67 9.01 -4.32
N GLN A 41 -10.33 10.12 -3.65
CA GLN A 41 -8.95 10.57 -3.45
C GLN A 41 -8.10 9.63 -2.58
N MET A 42 -8.73 8.67 -1.87
CA MET A 42 -8.00 7.67 -1.07
C MET A 42 -7.46 6.52 -1.92
N GLN A 43 -7.89 6.38 -3.18
CA GLN A 43 -7.42 5.31 -4.04
C GLN A 43 -6.02 5.60 -4.55
N ILE A 44 -5.14 4.61 -4.46
CA ILE A 44 -3.81 4.68 -5.05
C ILE A 44 -3.86 4.81 -6.57
N GLU A 45 -2.77 5.30 -7.17
CA GLU A 45 -2.67 5.53 -8.60
C GLU A 45 -2.35 4.23 -9.39
N PRO A 46 -2.70 4.19 -10.70
CA PRO A 46 -2.36 3.05 -11.57
C PRO A 46 -0.86 2.75 -11.62
N LEU A 47 -0.01 3.78 -11.52
CA LEU A 47 1.45 3.60 -11.47
C LEU A 47 1.89 2.86 -10.21
N GLN A 48 1.28 3.15 -9.04
CA GLN A 48 1.55 2.41 -7.80
C GLN A 48 1.10 0.94 -7.93
N GLY A 49 -0.07 0.70 -8.52
CA GLY A 49 -0.53 -0.67 -8.82
C GLY A 49 0.44 -1.43 -9.73
N ALA A 50 1.03 -0.77 -10.73
CA ALA A 50 2.05 -1.35 -11.59
C ALA A 50 3.35 -1.67 -10.83
N ILE A 51 3.76 -0.78 -9.92
CA ILE A 51 4.91 -1.01 -9.03
C ILE A 51 4.67 -2.22 -8.14
N PHE A 52 3.50 -2.36 -7.51
CA PHE A 52 3.18 -3.53 -6.68
C PHE A 52 3.23 -4.83 -7.47
N ARG A 53 2.68 -4.86 -8.69
CA ARG A 53 2.75 -6.05 -9.54
C ARG A 53 4.20 -6.41 -9.88
N LEU A 54 5.03 -5.43 -10.20
CA LEU A 54 6.45 -5.65 -10.44
C LEU A 54 7.18 -6.16 -9.19
N LEU A 55 6.88 -5.60 -8.00
CA LEU A 55 7.46 -6.05 -6.73
C LEU A 55 7.07 -7.50 -6.42
N VAL A 56 5.80 -7.90 -6.65
CA VAL A 56 5.34 -9.29 -6.50
C VAL A 56 6.19 -10.24 -7.35
N GLU A 57 6.41 -9.89 -8.63
CA GLU A 57 7.21 -10.71 -9.54
C GLU A 57 8.70 -10.74 -9.14
N LEU A 58 9.30 -9.59 -8.75
CA LEU A 58 10.71 -9.50 -8.34
C LEU A 58 11.01 -10.26 -7.04
N LEU A 59 10.05 -10.32 -6.13
CA LEU A 59 10.17 -10.98 -4.82
C LEU A 59 9.76 -12.45 -4.85
N ASP A 60 9.19 -12.95 -5.97
CA ASP A 60 8.46 -14.22 -6.03
C ASP A 60 7.41 -14.29 -4.88
N ALA A 61 6.71 -13.17 -4.63
CA ALA A 61 5.89 -13.00 -3.46
C ALA A 61 4.68 -13.95 -3.45
N ARG A 62 4.47 -14.59 -2.27
CA ARG A 62 3.35 -15.50 -1.99
C ARG A 62 2.56 -15.07 -0.75
N SER A 63 3.06 -14.09 -0.01
CA SER A 63 2.45 -13.59 1.22
C SER A 63 2.50 -12.06 1.26
N TYR A 64 1.34 -11.47 1.43
CA TYR A 64 1.14 -10.03 1.45
C TYR A 64 0.29 -9.59 2.62
N VAL A 65 0.59 -8.44 3.21
CA VAL A 65 -0.25 -7.78 4.21
C VAL A 65 -0.42 -6.31 3.85
N GLU A 66 -1.65 -5.79 3.94
CA GLU A 66 -1.91 -4.35 3.78
C GLU A 66 -2.74 -3.79 4.92
N ILE A 67 -2.49 -2.53 5.24
CA ILE A 67 -3.23 -1.73 6.19
C ILE A 67 -3.81 -0.53 5.43
N GLY A 68 -5.14 -0.48 5.32
CA GLY A 68 -5.87 0.41 4.43
C GLY A 68 -6.16 -0.25 3.09
N THR A 69 -7.26 -0.99 3.02
CA THR A 69 -7.69 -1.71 1.80
C THR A 69 -8.59 -0.85 0.92
N PHE A 70 -9.41 0.00 1.53
CA PHE A 70 -10.40 0.82 0.84
C PHE A 70 -11.26 -0.02 -0.13
N THR A 71 -11.35 0.37 -1.41
CA THR A 71 -12.09 -0.36 -2.45
C THR A 71 -11.31 -1.53 -3.05
N GLY A 72 -10.06 -1.78 -2.59
CA GLY A 72 -9.28 -2.97 -2.91
C GLY A 72 -8.42 -2.88 -4.17
N TYR A 73 -8.08 -1.69 -4.65
CA TYR A 73 -7.25 -1.54 -5.86
C TYR A 73 -5.84 -2.13 -5.66
N SER A 74 -5.18 -1.83 -4.53
CA SER A 74 -3.85 -2.36 -4.18
C SER A 74 -3.85 -3.89 -4.05
N SER A 75 -4.73 -4.42 -3.21
CA SER A 75 -4.85 -5.86 -2.99
C SER A 75 -5.21 -6.64 -4.25
N LEU A 76 -6.10 -6.09 -5.10
CA LEU A 76 -6.43 -6.71 -6.38
C LEU A 76 -5.22 -6.70 -7.34
N ALA A 77 -4.46 -5.59 -7.39
CA ALA A 77 -3.26 -5.51 -8.22
C ALA A 77 -2.21 -6.55 -7.81
N VAL A 78 -2.01 -6.70 -6.49
CA VAL A 78 -1.11 -7.71 -5.90
C VAL A 78 -1.62 -9.13 -6.19
N ALA A 79 -2.89 -9.43 -5.91
CA ALA A 79 -3.47 -10.75 -6.09
C ALA A 79 -3.39 -11.23 -7.55
N LEU A 80 -3.61 -10.35 -8.52
CA LEU A 80 -3.51 -10.67 -9.95
C LEU A 80 -2.08 -10.99 -10.43
N ALA A 81 -1.07 -10.57 -9.68
CA ALA A 81 0.34 -10.85 -9.98
C ALA A 81 0.89 -12.06 -9.21
N MET A 82 0.24 -12.45 -8.10
CA MET A 82 0.65 -13.58 -7.28
C MET A 82 0.30 -14.93 -7.93
N PRO A 83 1.05 -16.00 -7.59
CA PRO A 83 0.66 -17.36 -7.95
C PRO A 83 -0.64 -17.76 -7.22
N PRO A 84 -1.39 -18.78 -7.73
CA PRO A 84 -2.71 -19.17 -7.17
C PRO A 84 -2.69 -19.63 -5.70
N ASP A 85 -1.54 -20.05 -5.19
CA ASP A 85 -1.33 -20.42 -3.79
C ASP A 85 -0.90 -19.24 -2.90
N GLY A 86 -0.83 -18.03 -3.45
CA GLY A 86 -0.56 -16.80 -2.72
C GLY A 86 -1.65 -16.48 -1.69
N ARG A 87 -1.28 -15.74 -0.65
CA ARG A 87 -2.21 -15.31 0.43
C ARG A 87 -2.01 -13.84 0.74
N LEU A 88 -3.13 -13.16 0.89
CA LEU A 88 -3.19 -11.75 1.27
C LEU A 88 -3.93 -11.60 2.59
N VAL A 89 -3.38 -10.80 3.49
CA VAL A 89 -4.12 -10.29 4.66
C VAL A 89 -4.40 -8.82 4.43
N CYS A 90 -5.66 -8.43 4.43
CA CYS A 90 -6.11 -7.06 4.17
C CYS A 90 -6.80 -6.53 5.42
N CYS A 91 -6.31 -5.43 6.00
CA CYS A 91 -6.87 -4.80 7.19
C CYS A 91 -7.54 -3.48 6.82
N ASP A 92 -8.80 -3.30 7.21
CA ASP A 92 -9.55 -2.06 7.01
C ASP A 92 -10.60 -1.88 8.12
N VAL A 93 -10.95 -0.64 8.43
CA VAL A 93 -12.00 -0.33 9.42
C VAL A 93 -13.41 -0.30 8.83
N SER A 94 -13.54 -0.23 7.50
CA SER A 94 -14.81 -0.01 6.80
C SER A 94 -15.30 -1.24 6.03
N GLU A 95 -16.38 -1.84 6.52
CA GLU A 95 -17.10 -2.85 5.74
C GLU A 95 -17.70 -2.28 4.45
N GLU A 96 -18.14 -1.01 4.47
CA GLU A 96 -18.74 -0.37 3.30
C GLU A 96 -17.75 -0.31 2.14
N TYR A 97 -16.52 0.15 2.40
CA TYR A 97 -15.48 0.25 1.39
C TYR A 97 -15.04 -1.14 0.91
N THR A 98 -14.79 -2.04 1.83
CA THR A 98 -14.31 -3.38 1.52
C THR A 98 -15.36 -4.28 0.86
N ASN A 99 -16.65 -3.95 0.92
CA ASN A 99 -17.69 -4.63 0.13
C ASN A 99 -17.50 -4.42 -1.38
N VAL A 100 -16.93 -3.29 -1.81
CA VAL A 100 -16.51 -3.08 -3.20
C VAL A 100 -15.35 -4.04 -3.52
N ALA A 101 -14.33 -4.07 -2.68
CA ALA A 101 -13.18 -4.96 -2.84
C ALA A 101 -13.59 -6.43 -2.96
N ARG A 102 -14.47 -6.92 -2.09
CA ARG A 102 -14.98 -8.31 -2.11
C ARG A 102 -15.61 -8.68 -3.45
N ARG A 103 -16.38 -7.77 -4.07
CA ARG A 103 -16.99 -8.02 -5.38
C ARG A 103 -15.94 -8.19 -6.47
N TYR A 104 -14.94 -7.32 -6.50
CA TYR A 104 -13.88 -7.36 -7.49
C TYR A 104 -12.93 -8.55 -7.28
N TRP A 105 -12.62 -8.93 -6.03
CA TRP A 105 -11.87 -10.16 -5.75
C TRP A 105 -12.60 -11.40 -6.22
N ALA A 106 -13.93 -11.46 -5.99
CA ALA A 106 -14.75 -12.58 -6.47
C ALA A 106 -14.81 -12.62 -8.01
N GLU A 107 -15.02 -11.49 -8.68
CA GLU A 107 -15.03 -11.40 -10.14
C GLU A 107 -13.69 -11.80 -10.76
N ALA A 108 -12.58 -11.42 -10.11
CA ALA A 108 -11.23 -11.80 -10.54
C ALA A 108 -10.87 -13.27 -10.22
N GLY A 109 -11.68 -13.98 -9.44
CA GLY A 109 -11.38 -15.36 -9.01
C GLY A 109 -10.26 -15.46 -7.97
N VAL A 110 -9.98 -14.37 -7.23
CA VAL A 110 -8.92 -14.33 -6.21
C VAL A 110 -9.45 -14.22 -4.78
N ALA A 111 -10.75 -14.27 -4.57
CA ALA A 111 -11.36 -14.11 -3.25
C ALA A 111 -10.83 -15.11 -2.20
N ASP A 112 -10.54 -16.33 -2.60
CA ASP A 112 -10.02 -17.39 -1.72
C ASP A 112 -8.55 -17.14 -1.27
N MET A 113 -7.87 -16.19 -1.90
CA MET A 113 -6.52 -15.78 -1.51
C MET A 113 -6.54 -14.75 -0.37
N VAL A 114 -7.68 -14.09 -0.11
CA VAL A 114 -7.76 -12.90 0.75
C VAL A 114 -8.38 -13.23 2.10
N ASP A 115 -7.62 -12.96 3.17
CA ASP A 115 -8.09 -12.88 4.57
C ASP A 115 -8.34 -11.39 4.89
N LEU A 116 -9.63 -10.99 4.86
CA LEU A 116 -10.02 -9.63 5.19
C LEU A 116 -10.35 -9.49 6.68
N ARG A 117 -9.62 -8.63 7.38
CA ARG A 117 -9.78 -8.34 8.81
C ARG A 117 -10.37 -6.93 8.98
N ILE A 118 -11.62 -6.86 9.45
CA ILE A 118 -12.29 -5.60 9.74
C ILE A 118 -11.99 -5.17 11.16
N GLY A 119 -11.38 -4.00 11.31
CA GLY A 119 -11.00 -3.41 12.59
C GLY A 119 -9.76 -2.51 12.50
N PRO A 120 -9.29 -1.99 13.63
CA PRO A 120 -8.05 -1.20 13.66
C PRO A 120 -6.87 -1.99 13.06
N GLY A 121 -6.11 -1.35 12.16
CA GLY A 121 -5.00 -2.03 11.49
C GLY A 121 -3.95 -2.55 12.45
N ILE A 122 -3.73 -1.85 13.57
CA ILE A 122 -2.81 -2.28 14.63
C ILE A 122 -3.21 -3.64 15.23
N ASP A 123 -4.52 -3.83 15.49
CA ASP A 123 -5.05 -5.08 16.05
C ASP A 123 -4.87 -6.24 15.05
N GLY A 124 -5.06 -5.95 13.75
CA GLY A 124 -4.83 -6.91 12.67
C GLY A 124 -3.36 -7.38 12.63
N LEU A 125 -2.41 -6.45 12.72
CA LEU A 125 -0.98 -6.77 12.73
C LEU A 125 -0.56 -7.48 14.02
N ASP A 126 -1.03 -7.04 15.18
CA ASP A 126 -0.75 -7.68 16.48
C ASP A 126 -1.30 -9.11 16.53
N SER A 127 -2.47 -9.38 15.92
CA SER A 127 -3.00 -10.74 15.81
C SER A 127 -2.12 -11.64 14.95
N LEU A 128 -1.55 -11.12 13.84
CA LEU A 128 -0.61 -11.88 13.02
C LEU A 128 0.67 -12.24 13.78
N LEU A 129 1.19 -11.33 14.58
CA LEU A 129 2.35 -11.60 15.46
C LEU A 129 1.98 -12.65 16.51
N ALA A 130 0.81 -12.55 17.14
CA ALA A 130 0.32 -13.55 18.11
C ALA A 130 0.06 -14.93 17.47
N GLU A 131 -0.26 -14.99 16.18
CA GLU A 131 -0.36 -16.21 15.37
C GLU A 131 1.01 -16.81 15.01
N GLY A 132 2.12 -16.16 15.39
CA GLY A 132 3.48 -16.61 15.07
C GLY A 132 3.89 -16.39 13.62
N ARG A 133 3.33 -15.35 12.95
CA ARG A 133 3.60 -15.04 11.55
C ARG A 133 4.84 -14.14 11.36
N GLU A 134 5.68 -14.00 12.37
CA GLU A 134 6.96 -13.29 12.26
C GLU A 134 7.82 -13.86 11.13
N ASN A 135 8.44 -12.98 10.36
CA ASN A 135 9.33 -13.35 9.24
C ASN A 135 8.66 -14.22 8.15
N THR A 136 7.36 -14.09 7.92
CA THR A 136 6.64 -14.91 6.94
C THR A 136 6.08 -14.15 5.75
N PHE A 137 6.04 -12.81 5.79
CA PHE A 137 5.50 -12.01 4.71
C PHE A 137 6.59 -11.55 3.73
N ASP A 138 6.26 -11.56 2.44
CA ASP A 138 7.14 -11.11 1.36
C ASP A 138 7.00 -9.62 1.10
N LEU A 139 5.77 -9.11 1.19
CA LEU A 139 5.43 -7.73 0.87
C LEU A 139 4.40 -7.21 1.87
N ALA A 140 4.62 -5.98 2.36
CA ALA A 140 3.68 -5.26 3.20
C ALA A 140 3.37 -3.88 2.59
N PHE A 141 2.16 -3.37 2.82
CA PHE A 141 1.75 -2.04 2.38
C PHE A 141 1.03 -1.28 3.50
N ILE A 142 1.44 -0.04 3.72
CA ILE A 142 0.89 0.86 4.75
C ILE A 142 0.27 2.07 4.05
N ASP A 143 -1.07 2.14 4.06
CA ASP A 143 -1.86 3.28 3.55
C ASP A 143 -3.14 3.46 4.37
N ALA A 144 -2.97 3.82 5.63
CA ALA A 144 -4.07 4.00 6.58
C ALA A 144 -3.96 5.35 7.32
N ASP A 145 -4.41 5.43 8.56
CA ASP A 145 -4.32 6.63 9.39
C ASP A 145 -2.85 6.98 9.70
N LYS A 146 -2.44 8.19 9.34
CA LYS A 146 -1.03 8.60 9.31
C LYS A 146 -0.38 8.62 10.70
N LYS A 147 -1.16 8.93 11.75
CA LYS A 147 -0.68 8.94 13.15
C LYS A 147 -0.10 7.60 13.62
N SER A 148 -0.55 6.48 13.03
CA SER A 148 -0.16 5.13 13.44
C SER A 148 0.97 4.55 12.55
N TYR A 149 1.48 5.30 11.56
CA TYR A 149 2.51 4.83 10.62
C TYR A 149 3.78 4.28 11.29
N PRO A 150 4.36 4.94 12.32
CA PRO A 150 5.52 4.37 13.03
C PRO A 150 5.23 2.99 13.65
N ASP A 151 4.04 2.84 14.23
CA ASP A 151 3.60 1.59 14.84
C ASP A 151 3.31 0.49 13.81
N TYR A 152 2.71 0.84 12.67
CA TYR A 152 2.51 -0.07 11.55
C TYR A 152 3.83 -0.53 10.95
N TYR A 153 4.77 0.41 10.73
CA TYR A 153 6.09 0.10 10.20
C TYR A 153 6.83 -0.93 11.05
N GLU A 154 6.90 -0.71 12.37
CA GLU A 154 7.60 -1.62 13.28
C GLU A 154 7.03 -3.04 13.21
N ARG A 155 5.70 -3.20 13.18
CA ARG A 155 5.07 -4.52 13.07
C ARG A 155 5.26 -5.15 11.68
N CYS A 156 5.20 -4.34 10.63
CA CYS A 156 5.48 -4.83 9.28
C CYS A 156 6.91 -5.34 9.15
N VAL A 157 7.90 -4.64 9.73
CA VAL A 157 9.30 -5.12 9.74
C VAL A 157 9.44 -6.45 10.50
N GLN A 158 8.71 -6.64 11.60
CA GLN A 158 8.71 -7.93 12.33
C GLN A 158 8.08 -9.05 11.49
N LEU A 159 6.97 -8.78 10.81
CA LEU A 159 6.24 -9.74 9.97
C LEU A 159 6.98 -10.11 8.69
N LEU A 160 7.74 -9.19 8.09
CA LEU A 160 8.48 -9.43 6.87
C LEU A 160 9.63 -10.42 7.08
N ARG A 161 9.80 -11.35 6.13
CA ARG A 161 11.01 -12.18 6.08
C ARG A 161 12.25 -11.35 5.70
N PRO A 162 13.47 -11.82 5.97
CA PRO A 162 14.67 -11.25 5.34
C PRO A 162 14.49 -11.22 3.82
N GLY A 163 14.75 -10.05 3.23
CA GLY A 163 14.52 -9.81 1.80
C GLY A 163 13.11 -9.36 1.44
N GLY A 164 12.14 -9.42 2.35
CA GLY A 164 10.80 -8.86 2.15
C GLY A 164 10.80 -7.32 2.15
N VAL A 165 9.76 -6.72 1.58
CA VAL A 165 9.66 -5.26 1.39
C VAL A 165 8.41 -4.71 2.06
N VAL A 166 8.52 -3.59 2.76
CA VAL A 166 7.39 -2.76 3.14
C VAL A 166 7.35 -1.51 2.26
N ALA A 167 6.17 -1.20 1.74
CA ALA A 167 5.86 0.05 1.06
C ALA A 167 5.02 0.94 1.99
N LEU A 168 5.36 2.24 2.08
CA LEU A 168 4.60 3.24 2.82
C LEU A 168 4.14 4.31 1.82
N ASP A 169 2.84 4.60 1.79
CA ASP A 169 2.27 5.63 0.91
C ASP A 169 2.16 7.00 1.59
N ASN A 170 1.98 8.04 0.79
CA ASN A 170 1.79 9.45 1.19
C ASN A 170 2.93 10.02 2.06
N VAL A 171 4.13 9.53 1.90
CA VAL A 171 5.28 9.96 2.74
C VAL A 171 5.78 11.38 2.41
N LEU A 172 5.30 12.01 1.33
CA LEU A 172 5.56 13.41 0.99
C LEU A 172 4.42 14.35 1.40
N TRP A 173 3.20 13.85 1.59
CA TRP A 173 2.06 14.58 2.12
C TRP A 173 1.80 15.94 1.46
N GLY A 174 1.62 15.94 0.14
CA GLY A 174 1.46 17.16 -0.65
C GLY A 174 2.67 18.12 -0.58
N GLY A 175 3.82 17.64 -0.11
CA GLY A 175 5.02 18.45 0.16
C GLY A 175 5.03 19.09 1.55
N GLU A 176 3.97 18.94 2.35
CA GLU A 176 3.89 19.57 3.69
C GLU A 176 4.94 19.06 4.67
N ILE A 177 5.49 17.86 4.44
CA ILE A 177 6.60 17.33 5.26
C ILE A 177 7.86 18.21 5.18
N ALA A 178 8.06 18.96 4.10
CA ALA A 178 9.21 19.85 3.92
C ALA A 178 9.03 21.23 4.59
N ASP A 179 7.80 21.62 4.92
CA ASP A 179 7.49 22.87 5.63
C ASP A 179 7.51 22.66 7.15
N MET A 180 8.61 23.03 7.80
CA MET A 180 8.78 22.87 9.25
C MET A 180 7.80 23.66 10.11
N ALA A 181 7.04 24.61 9.54
CA ALA A 181 5.96 25.31 10.24
C ALA A 181 4.68 24.47 10.33
N LYS A 182 4.51 23.45 9.50
CA LYS A 182 3.40 22.50 9.58
C LYS A 182 3.59 21.57 10.77
N ALA A 183 2.64 21.59 11.71
CA ALA A 183 2.71 20.85 12.96
C ALA A 183 1.40 20.09 13.27
N ASP A 184 0.55 19.84 12.27
CA ASP A 184 -0.56 18.95 12.40
C ASP A 184 -0.10 17.51 12.67
N ARG A 185 -1.00 16.69 13.24
CA ARG A 185 -0.64 15.34 13.72
C ARG A 185 -0.15 14.42 12.62
N ASP A 186 -0.75 14.49 11.44
CA ASP A 186 -0.43 13.59 10.34
C ASP A 186 0.93 13.95 9.73
N THR A 187 1.20 15.24 9.50
CA THR A 187 2.51 15.73 9.03
C THR A 187 3.64 15.36 10.00
N VAL A 188 3.41 15.51 11.31
CA VAL A 188 4.41 15.15 12.34
C VAL A 188 4.66 13.63 12.33
N ALA A 189 3.62 12.81 12.24
CA ALA A 189 3.75 11.36 12.23
C ALA A 189 4.47 10.86 10.97
N LEU A 190 4.19 11.47 9.81
CA LEU A 190 4.87 11.12 8.56
C LEU A 190 6.35 11.51 8.57
N ARG A 191 6.71 12.66 9.14
CA ARG A 191 8.12 12.99 9.37
C ARG A 191 8.79 11.98 10.28
N ALA A 192 8.12 11.62 11.39
CA ALA A 192 8.64 10.66 12.35
C ALA A 192 8.91 9.29 11.71
N VAL A 193 7.99 8.79 10.87
CA VAL A 193 8.21 7.50 10.18
C VAL A 193 9.28 7.62 9.10
N ASN A 194 9.37 8.75 8.38
CA ASN A 194 10.44 8.96 7.40
C ASN A 194 11.83 8.95 8.06
N ASP A 195 11.97 9.61 9.22
CA ASP A 195 13.20 9.59 10.01
C ASP A 195 13.48 8.18 10.57
N LEU A 196 12.45 7.51 11.10
CA LEU A 196 12.55 6.14 11.62
C LEU A 196 13.07 5.16 10.54
N VAL A 197 12.49 5.19 9.34
CA VAL A 197 12.90 4.30 8.24
C VAL A 197 14.32 4.60 7.78
N ARG A 198 14.67 5.88 7.64
CA ARG A 198 16.04 6.31 7.24
C ARG A 198 17.11 5.81 8.22
N ASP A 199 16.81 5.83 9.52
CA ASP A 199 17.77 5.51 10.56
C ASP A 199 17.73 4.02 10.97
N ASP A 200 16.85 3.21 10.35
CA ASP A 200 16.69 1.79 10.67
C ASP A 200 17.73 0.91 9.94
N GLU A 201 18.72 0.43 10.66
CA GLU A 201 19.77 -0.44 10.12
C GLU A 201 19.26 -1.83 9.68
N ARG A 202 18.04 -2.21 10.06
CA ARG A 202 17.42 -3.49 9.66
C ARG A 202 16.95 -3.51 8.20
N VAL A 203 16.88 -2.35 7.54
CA VAL A 203 16.37 -2.23 6.16
C VAL A 203 17.38 -1.57 5.23
N THR A 204 17.08 -1.64 3.94
CA THR A 204 17.63 -0.80 2.89
C THR A 204 16.46 -0.11 2.24
N GLU A 205 16.45 1.23 2.21
CA GLU A 205 15.28 2.01 1.87
C GLU A 205 15.52 2.95 0.68
N VAL A 206 14.42 3.35 0.05
CA VAL A 206 14.38 4.43 -0.93
C VAL A 206 13.04 5.16 -0.82
N LEU A 207 13.04 6.49 -0.81
CA LEU A 207 11.86 7.32 -0.95
C LEU A 207 11.72 7.75 -2.42
N LEU A 208 10.62 7.34 -3.04
CA LEU A 208 10.29 7.60 -4.45
C LEU A 208 9.27 8.74 -4.54
N PRO A 209 9.44 9.74 -5.41
CA PRO A 209 8.45 10.80 -5.63
C PRO A 209 7.34 10.33 -6.58
N VAL A 210 6.73 9.18 -6.30
CA VAL A 210 5.60 8.60 -7.02
C VAL A 210 4.34 8.93 -6.26
N ALA A 211 3.27 9.35 -6.95
CA ALA A 211 2.04 9.84 -6.33
C ALA A 211 2.33 10.90 -5.26
N ASP A 212 1.89 10.70 -4.02
CA ASP A 212 2.17 11.55 -2.87
C ASP A 212 3.40 11.07 -2.06
N GLY A 213 4.34 10.43 -2.75
CA GLY A 213 5.56 9.83 -2.19
C GLY A 213 5.33 8.40 -1.70
N MET A 214 6.22 7.50 -2.10
CA MET A 214 6.23 6.11 -1.68
C MET A 214 7.61 5.73 -1.16
N THR A 215 7.70 5.28 0.10
CA THR A 215 8.93 4.67 0.59
C THR A 215 8.88 3.16 0.40
N LEU A 216 9.94 2.60 -0.15
CA LEU A 216 10.18 1.16 -0.20
C LEU A 216 11.32 0.82 0.75
N ALA A 217 11.10 -0.07 1.72
CA ALA A 217 12.12 -0.50 2.66
C ALA A 217 12.22 -2.03 2.66
N ARG A 218 13.39 -2.55 2.23
CA ARG A 218 13.68 -3.99 2.13
C ARG A 218 14.37 -4.45 3.42
N LYS A 219 13.80 -5.42 4.11
CA LYS A 219 14.42 -6.06 5.28
C LYS A 219 15.71 -6.80 4.89
N ARG A 220 16.79 -6.57 5.64
CA ARG A 220 18.10 -7.21 5.43
C ARG A 220 18.14 -8.65 5.89
#